data_5a0bcc7960b326daf31d8c71fd8c7841
#
_entry.id   5a0bcc7960b326daf31d8c71fd8c7841
#
_cell.length_a   1.000
_cell.length_b   1.000
_cell.length_c   1.000
_cell.angle_alpha   90.00
_cell.angle_beta   90.00
_cell.angle_gamma   90.00
#
_symmetry.space_group_name_H-M   'P 1'
#
loop_
_entity.id
_entity.type
_entity.pdbx_description
1 polymer ?
#
loop_
_entity_poly.entity_id
_entity_poly.type
_entity_poly.pdbx_seq_one_letter_code
_entity_poly.pdbx_strand_id
1 'polypeptide(L)'
;MSRILVVDDDTDILSVMEILLTMKGFEVEVTAKGENTFPKINTFRPDLILLDVLISGHDGRTICKQLKSNEETRHIPVIMFSAHPGAAATIADYGADDFIAKPFDVNNLIQKVNSQLAFKDN
;
A
#
# COMPACT_ATOMS: atom_id res chain seq x y z
N MET A 1 -2.35 -10.99 14.10
CA MET A 1 -1.66 -9.74 13.77
C MET A 1 -1.70 -9.53 12.25
N SER A 2 -2.24 -8.43 11.81
CA SER A 2 -2.33 -8.17 10.37
C SER A 2 -0.97 -7.78 9.80
N ARG A 3 -0.72 -8.18 8.57
CA ARG A 3 0.52 -7.95 7.84
C ARG A 3 0.33 -6.88 6.80
N ILE A 4 1.22 -5.89 6.80
CA ILE A 4 1.18 -4.77 5.87
C ILE A 4 2.48 -4.72 5.08
N LEU A 5 2.37 -4.68 3.76
CA LEU A 5 3.50 -4.46 2.86
C LEU A 5 3.48 -3.00 2.41
N VAL A 6 4.62 -2.32 2.55
CA VAL A 6 4.76 -0.93 2.11
C VAL A 6 5.75 -0.86 0.95
N VAL A 7 5.32 -0.28 -0.16
CA VAL A 7 6.12 -0.14 -1.38
C VAL A 7 6.29 1.34 -1.71
N ASP A 8 7.52 1.85 -1.58
CA ASP A 8 7.85 3.24 -1.87
C ASP A 8 9.36 3.34 -2.06
N ASP A 9 9.83 4.08 -3.07
CA ASP A 9 11.26 4.25 -3.31
C ASP A 9 11.92 5.26 -2.38
N ASP A 10 11.14 6.01 -1.60
CA ASP A 10 11.66 6.91 -0.57
C ASP A 10 11.93 6.13 0.71
N THR A 11 13.21 5.87 0.99
CA THR A 11 13.59 5.06 2.14
C THR A 11 13.26 5.71 3.48
N ASP A 12 13.19 7.04 3.53
CA ASP A 12 12.77 7.75 4.75
C ASP A 12 11.30 7.48 5.06
N ILE A 13 10.46 7.49 4.03
CA ILE A 13 9.03 7.16 4.17
C ILE A 13 8.88 5.71 4.61
N LEU A 14 9.63 4.79 4.02
CA LEU A 14 9.58 3.39 4.42
C LEU A 14 9.92 3.20 5.89
N SER A 15 10.98 3.88 6.37
CA SER A 15 11.40 3.81 7.77
C SER A 15 10.31 4.33 8.70
N VAL A 16 9.71 5.47 8.37
CA VAL A 16 8.64 6.07 9.18
C VAL A 16 7.42 5.16 9.21
N MET A 17 7.00 4.67 8.07
CA MET A 17 5.84 3.76 7.98
C MET A 17 6.07 2.48 8.79
N GLU A 18 7.26 1.90 8.67
CA GLU A 18 7.58 0.68 9.40
C GLU A 18 7.49 0.89 10.91
N ILE A 19 8.06 1.99 11.40
CA ILE A 19 8.02 2.31 12.82
C ILE A 19 6.59 2.53 13.29
N LEU A 20 5.85 3.40 12.60
CA LEU A 20 4.49 3.76 12.99
C LEU A 20 3.54 2.57 13.00
N LEU A 21 3.58 1.76 11.95
CA LEU A 21 2.67 0.63 11.82
C LEU A 21 3.04 -0.49 12.80
N THR A 22 4.33 -0.69 13.03
CA THR A 22 4.78 -1.67 14.03
C THR A 22 4.32 -1.26 15.42
N MET A 23 4.41 0.03 15.75
CA MET A 23 3.93 0.55 17.03
C MET A 23 2.43 0.34 17.23
N LYS A 24 1.67 0.27 16.14
CA LYS A 24 0.22 0.04 16.20
C LYS A 24 -0.15 -1.44 16.21
N GLY A 25 0.84 -2.34 16.28
CA GLY A 25 0.62 -3.76 16.40
C GLY A 25 0.58 -4.53 15.09
N PHE A 26 0.95 -3.91 13.98
CA PHE A 26 1.01 -4.59 12.68
C PHE A 26 2.37 -5.24 12.47
N GLU A 27 2.38 -6.33 11.71
CA GLU A 27 3.60 -6.91 11.19
C GLU A 27 3.88 -6.26 9.84
N VAL A 28 5.07 -5.70 9.64
CA VAL A 28 5.34 -4.82 8.50
C VAL A 28 6.56 -5.29 7.72
N GLU A 29 6.46 -5.35 6.41
CA GLU A 29 7.59 -5.44 5.52
C GLU A 29 7.58 -4.28 4.56
N VAL A 30 8.76 -3.86 4.12
CA VAL A 30 8.94 -2.71 3.22
C VAL A 30 9.79 -3.13 2.03
N THR A 31 9.54 -2.49 0.89
CA THR A 31 10.42 -2.63 -0.28
C THR A 31 10.51 -1.30 -1.01
N ALA A 32 11.74 -0.97 -1.43
CA ALA A 32 11.99 0.27 -2.17
C ALA A 32 11.87 0.07 -3.69
N LYS A 33 11.63 -1.16 -4.14
CA LYS A 33 11.63 -1.49 -5.57
C LYS A 33 10.29 -2.10 -5.98
N GLY A 34 9.66 -1.50 -6.99
CA GLY A 34 8.40 -1.99 -7.52
C GLY A 34 8.46 -3.44 -8.00
N GLU A 35 9.57 -3.84 -8.62
CA GLU A 35 9.75 -5.20 -9.11
C GLU A 35 9.79 -6.26 -8.01
N ASN A 36 10.01 -5.86 -6.76
CA ASN A 36 10.01 -6.77 -5.63
C ASN A 36 8.62 -6.98 -5.02
N THR A 37 7.61 -6.26 -5.51
CA THR A 37 6.26 -6.31 -4.93
C THR A 37 5.67 -7.71 -4.98
N PHE A 38 5.66 -8.35 -6.14
CA PHE A 38 5.08 -9.68 -6.29
C PHE A 38 5.84 -10.77 -5.54
N PRO A 39 7.19 -10.81 -5.60
CA PRO A 39 7.93 -11.75 -4.75
C PRO A 39 7.66 -11.58 -3.26
N LYS A 40 7.55 -10.34 -2.79
CA LYS A 40 7.25 -10.06 -1.38
C LYS A 40 5.85 -10.52 -0.99
N ILE A 41 4.87 -10.36 -1.88
CA ILE A 41 3.52 -10.83 -1.63
C ILE A 41 3.52 -12.35 -1.44
N ASN A 42 4.25 -13.07 -2.28
CA ASN A 42 4.31 -14.53 -2.23
C ASN A 42 4.94 -15.04 -0.93
N THR A 43 5.94 -14.35 -0.39
CA THR A 43 6.64 -14.78 0.83
C THR A 43 6.02 -14.24 2.10
N PHE A 44 5.63 -12.97 2.09
CA PHE A 44 5.10 -12.29 3.29
C PHE A 44 3.60 -12.50 3.47
N ARG A 45 2.86 -12.62 2.40
CA ARG A 45 1.40 -12.78 2.37
C ARG A 45 0.69 -11.65 3.14
N PRO A 46 0.80 -10.41 2.63
CA PRO A 46 0.22 -9.27 3.33
C PRO A 46 -1.30 -9.32 3.34
N ASP A 47 -1.88 -8.72 4.37
CA ASP A 47 -3.32 -8.48 4.48
C ASP A 47 -3.72 -7.16 3.85
N LEU A 48 -2.76 -6.25 3.65
CA LEU A 48 -2.97 -4.95 3.06
C LEU A 48 -1.66 -4.45 2.45
N ILE A 49 -1.76 -3.72 1.35
CA ILE A 49 -0.60 -3.14 0.67
C ILE A 49 -0.76 -1.62 0.63
N LEU A 50 0.28 -0.92 1.09
CA LEU A 50 0.43 0.53 0.91
C LEU A 50 1.40 0.73 -0.25
N LEU A 51 0.94 1.39 -1.31
CA LEU A 51 1.65 1.43 -2.59
C LEU A 51 1.75 2.87 -3.10
N ASP A 52 2.97 3.36 -3.27
CA ASP A 52 3.20 4.67 -3.85
C ASP A 52 2.81 4.68 -5.33
N VAL A 53 2.26 5.79 -5.80
CA VAL A 53 1.89 5.96 -7.20
C VAL A 53 3.14 6.03 -8.08
N LEU A 54 4.17 6.77 -7.63
CA LEU A 54 5.42 6.90 -8.38
C LEU A 54 6.55 6.19 -7.68
N ILE A 55 6.95 5.06 -8.25
CA ILE A 55 8.09 4.28 -7.77
C ILE A 55 9.15 4.32 -8.87
N SER A 56 10.42 4.47 -8.50
CA SER A 56 11.52 4.61 -9.45
C SER A 56 11.42 3.60 -10.60
N GLY A 57 11.23 4.11 -11.81
CA GLY A 57 11.13 3.28 -13.01
C GLY A 57 9.80 2.56 -13.20
N HIS A 58 8.83 2.73 -12.30
CA HIS A 58 7.54 2.05 -12.37
C HIS A 58 6.40 2.97 -11.98
N ASP A 59 5.25 2.78 -12.62
CA ASP A 59 4.00 3.43 -12.21
C ASP A 59 3.28 2.48 -11.25
N GLY A 60 3.13 2.91 -10.00
CA GLY A 60 2.45 2.09 -8.97
C GLY A 60 1.01 1.75 -9.34
N ARG A 61 0.35 2.59 -10.15
CA ARG A 61 -1.02 2.31 -10.62
C ARG A 61 -1.05 1.05 -11.47
N THR A 62 -0.03 0.84 -12.30
CA THR A 62 0.09 -0.38 -13.11
C THR A 62 0.23 -1.62 -12.21
N ILE A 63 1.04 -1.50 -11.17
CA ILE A 63 1.19 -2.59 -10.19
C ILE A 63 -0.15 -2.88 -9.53
N CYS A 64 -0.88 -1.85 -9.13
CA CYS A 64 -2.21 -2.00 -8.52
C CYS A 64 -3.17 -2.73 -9.45
N LYS A 65 -3.19 -2.33 -10.73
CA LYS A 65 -4.05 -2.96 -11.73
C LYS A 65 -3.71 -4.45 -11.90
N GLN A 66 -2.43 -4.79 -11.92
CA GLN A 66 -1.99 -6.17 -12.01
C GLN A 66 -2.44 -6.98 -10.79
N LEU A 67 -2.31 -6.42 -9.58
CA LEU A 67 -2.77 -7.06 -8.36
C LEU A 67 -4.27 -7.32 -8.38
N LYS A 68 -5.05 -6.35 -8.84
CA LYS A 68 -6.52 -6.46 -8.87
C LYS A 68 -7.02 -7.33 -10.01
N SER A 69 -6.20 -7.59 -11.02
CA SER A 69 -6.55 -8.45 -12.14
C SER A 69 -6.20 -9.91 -11.90
N ASN A 70 -5.46 -10.23 -10.84
CA ASN A 70 -5.02 -11.58 -10.54
C ASN A 70 -5.88 -12.18 -9.42
N GLU A 71 -6.45 -13.34 -9.66
CA GLU A 71 -7.33 -14.01 -8.70
C GLU A 71 -6.67 -14.26 -7.34
N GLU A 72 -5.36 -14.48 -7.34
CA GLU A 72 -4.63 -14.78 -6.10
C GLU A 72 -4.39 -13.54 -5.24
N THR A 73 -4.44 -12.35 -5.82
CA THR A 73 -4.10 -11.10 -5.10
C THR A 73 -5.20 -10.07 -5.07
N ARG A 74 -6.26 -10.21 -5.88
CA ARG A 74 -7.30 -9.18 -5.99
C ARG A 74 -8.06 -8.93 -4.69
N HIS A 75 -8.04 -9.89 -3.78
CA HIS A 75 -8.71 -9.76 -2.48
C HIS A 75 -7.92 -8.90 -1.49
N ILE A 76 -6.65 -8.60 -1.77
CA ILE A 76 -5.82 -7.83 -0.87
C ILE A 76 -6.14 -6.34 -1.06
N PRO A 77 -6.59 -5.63 -0.02
CA PRO A 77 -6.83 -4.20 -0.15
C PRO A 77 -5.54 -3.45 -0.45
N VAL A 78 -5.63 -2.49 -1.37
CA VAL A 78 -4.51 -1.65 -1.78
C VAL A 78 -4.87 -0.20 -1.51
N ILE A 79 -4.08 0.47 -0.67
CA ILE A 79 -4.18 1.91 -0.43
C ILE A 79 -3.00 2.55 -1.17
N MET A 80 -3.30 3.44 -2.11
CA MET A 80 -2.25 4.17 -2.82
C MET A 80 -1.96 5.49 -2.12
N PHE A 81 -0.72 5.95 -2.19
CA PHE A 81 -0.37 7.25 -1.63
C PHE A 81 0.55 8.02 -2.57
N SER A 82 0.41 9.35 -2.59
CA SER A 82 1.12 10.20 -3.53
C SER A 82 1.15 11.65 -3.07
N ALA A 83 2.24 12.35 -3.42
CA ALA A 83 2.34 13.80 -3.27
C ALA A 83 1.66 14.55 -4.43
N HIS A 84 1.29 13.85 -5.51
CA HIS A 84 0.67 14.49 -6.69
C HIS A 84 -0.82 14.75 -6.48
N PRO A 85 -1.27 16.02 -6.59
CA PRO A 85 -2.68 16.34 -6.32
C PRO A 85 -3.66 15.64 -7.26
N GLY A 86 -3.26 15.36 -8.50
CA GLY A 86 -4.13 14.73 -9.48
C GLY A 86 -4.24 13.22 -9.37
N ALA A 87 -3.41 12.59 -8.54
CA ALA A 87 -3.37 11.12 -8.49
C ALA A 87 -4.67 10.53 -7.95
N ALA A 88 -5.29 11.17 -6.96
CA ALA A 88 -6.51 10.68 -6.35
C ALA A 88 -7.64 10.48 -7.36
N ALA A 89 -7.70 11.31 -8.40
CA ALA A 89 -8.75 11.23 -9.41
C ALA A 89 -8.64 9.99 -10.30
N THR A 90 -7.45 9.39 -10.38
CA THR A 90 -7.19 8.30 -11.33
C THR A 90 -7.05 6.93 -10.68
N ILE A 91 -6.80 6.86 -9.36
CA ILE A 91 -6.48 5.59 -8.71
C ILE A 91 -7.63 4.58 -8.74
N ALA A 92 -8.87 5.06 -8.72
CA ALA A 92 -10.04 4.18 -8.76
C ALA A 92 -10.10 3.40 -10.07
N ASP A 93 -9.62 3.98 -11.17
CA ASP A 93 -9.58 3.32 -12.48
C ASP A 93 -8.63 2.11 -12.50
N TYR A 94 -7.71 2.06 -11.54
CA TYR A 94 -6.74 0.98 -11.41
C TYR A 94 -7.11 -0.02 -10.31
N GLY A 95 -8.28 0.17 -9.68
CA GLY A 95 -8.81 -0.76 -8.70
C GLY A 95 -8.33 -0.53 -7.27
N ALA A 96 -7.68 0.60 -6.98
CA ALA A 96 -7.25 0.91 -5.63
C ALA A 96 -8.46 1.08 -4.70
N ASP A 97 -8.32 0.61 -3.47
CA ASP A 97 -9.41 0.64 -2.49
C ASP A 97 -9.49 1.96 -1.75
N ASP A 98 -8.39 2.68 -1.62
CA ASP A 98 -8.36 4.00 -0.97
C ASP A 98 -7.11 4.77 -1.39
N PHE A 99 -7.02 6.02 -0.95
CA PHE A 99 -5.92 6.92 -1.28
C PHE A 99 -5.53 7.78 -0.07
N ILE A 100 -4.22 8.02 0.08
CA ILE A 100 -3.67 8.90 1.09
C ILE A 100 -2.76 9.92 0.42
N ALA A 101 -2.99 11.21 0.66
CA ALA A 101 -2.15 12.27 0.16
C ALA A 101 -0.88 12.41 1.01
N LYS A 102 0.25 12.70 0.37
CA LYS A 102 1.50 13.06 1.05
C LYS A 102 1.60 14.59 1.14
N PRO A 103 2.07 15.15 2.23
CA PRO A 103 2.42 14.48 3.49
C PRO A 103 1.17 13.98 4.20
N PHE A 104 1.26 12.81 4.82
CA PHE A 104 0.09 12.20 5.44
C PHE A 104 0.03 12.51 6.95
N ASP A 105 -1.22 12.55 7.44
CA ASP A 105 -1.52 12.60 8.86
C ASP A 105 -1.53 11.16 9.39
N VAL A 106 -0.82 10.91 10.48
CA VAL A 106 -0.71 9.57 11.08
C VAL A 106 -2.09 9.01 11.43
N ASN A 107 -2.95 9.82 12.02
CA ASN A 107 -4.29 9.38 12.40
C ASN A 107 -5.13 8.98 11.18
N ASN A 108 -5.02 9.74 10.09
CA ASN A 108 -5.70 9.43 8.85
C ASN A 108 -5.19 8.13 8.24
N LEU A 109 -3.88 7.92 8.25
CA LEU A 109 -3.26 6.69 7.77
C LEU A 109 -3.80 5.48 8.53
N ILE A 110 -3.74 5.54 9.86
CA ILE A 110 -4.17 4.42 10.70
C ILE A 110 -5.67 4.15 10.54
N GLN A 111 -6.48 5.22 10.46
CA GLN A 111 -7.91 5.08 10.26
C GLN A 111 -8.24 4.37 8.94
N LYS A 112 -7.57 4.74 7.86
CA LYS A 112 -7.80 4.13 6.56
C LYS A 112 -7.32 2.67 6.52
N VAL A 113 -6.19 2.39 7.13
CA VAL A 113 -5.68 1.01 7.25
C VAL A 113 -6.70 0.15 8.01
N ASN A 114 -7.16 0.62 9.15
CA ASN A 114 -8.14 -0.13 9.95
C ASN A 114 -9.45 -0.34 9.21
N SER A 115 -9.92 0.68 8.48
CA SER A 115 -11.15 0.57 7.69
C SER A 115 -11.05 -0.53 6.64
N GLN A 116 -9.94 -0.58 5.92
CA GLN A 116 -9.76 -1.58 4.86
C GLN A 116 -9.60 -2.99 5.43
N LEU A 117 -8.91 -3.13 6.55
CA LEU A 117 -8.78 -4.43 7.21
C LEU A 117 -10.10 -4.92 7.78
N ALA A 118 -10.95 -4.01 8.26
CA ALA A 118 -12.29 -4.37 8.75
C ALA A 118 -13.18 -4.90 7.61
N PHE A 119 -13.12 -4.29 6.43
CA PHE A 119 -13.83 -4.78 5.26
C PHE A 119 -13.36 -6.17 4.85
N LYS A 120 -12.06 -6.41 4.91
CA LYS A 120 -11.48 -7.70 4.57
C LYS A 120 -11.95 -8.81 5.51
N ASP A 121 -12.09 -8.50 6.79
CA ASP A 121 -12.46 -9.48 7.81
C ASP A 121 -13.95 -9.83 7.79
N ASN A 122 -14.73 -9.06 7.05
CA ASN A 122 -16.14 -9.33 6.83
C ASN A 122 -16.35 -10.12 5.53
#